data_c3291804ddaca6e0c025a49dcd1059bb
#
_entry.id   c3291804ddaca6e0c025a49dcd1059bb
#
_cell.length_a   1.000
_cell.length_b   1.000
_cell.length_c   1.000
_cell.angle_alpha   90.00
_cell.angle_beta   90.00
_cell.angle_gamma   90.00
#
_symmetry.space_group_name_H-M   'P 1'
#
loop_
_entity.id
_entity.type
_entity.pdbx_description
1 polymer ?
#
loop_
_entity_poly.entity_id
_entity_poly.type
_entity_poly.pdbx_seq_one_letter_code
_entity_poly.pdbx_strand_id
1 'polypeptide(L)'
;MINSYSDILKVLIKPNSCEHSKVKVRKVATKMATGDAQQFCLRWNDFQTNMVNSFKNLRSDQSFCDVTIATEGQHTKAHKMILCACSPYFKNLLEQNPAKHPIIILKDVPFHHLTAILEFMYAGEVNVAQDQLPQFLKTAEKLKVKGLAEAQEGGQGDALG
;
A
#
# COMPACT_ATOMS: atom_id res chain seq x y z
N MET A 1 -24.20 14.82 23.47
CA MET A 1 -23.05 15.61 23.00
C MET A 1 -21.91 15.43 23.97
N ILE A 2 -20.81 14.83 23.52
CA ILE A 2 -19.62 14.62 24.34
C ILE A 2 -18.86 15.94 24.30
N ASN A 3 -18.93 16.74 25.36
CA ASN A 3 -18.48 18.14 25.35
C ASN A 3 -17.18 18.40 26.12
N SER A 4 -16.41 17.36 26.49
CA SER A 4 -15.15 17.58 27.19
C SER A 4 -14.12 16.50 26.83
N TYR A 5 -12.88 16.93 26.66
CA TYR A 5 -11.69 16.08 26.50
C TYR A 5 -11.59 15.00 27.61
N SER A 6 -12.08 15.33 28.80
CA SER A 6 -12.20 14.44 29.95
C SER A 6 -13.17 13.27 29.73
N ASP A 7 -14.24 13.48 28.96
CA ASP A 7 -15.25 12.43 28.68
C ASP A 7 -14.77 11.45 27.61
N ILE A 8 -14.01 11.92 26.66
CA ILE A 8 -13.33 11.06 25.65
C ILE A 8 -12.29 10.15 26.33
N LEU A 9 -11.52 10.69 27.27
CA LEU A 9 -10.57 9.90 28.06
C LEU A 9 -11.24 8.84 28.94
N LYS A 10 -12.39 9.14 29.55
CA LYS A 10 -13.16 8.18 30.38
C LYS A 10 -13.72 7.03 29.55
N VAL A 11 -14.11 7.27 28.30
CA VAL A 11 -14.58 6.22 27.39
C VAL A 11 -13.43 5.32 26.92
N LEU A 12 -12.24 5.88 26.72
CA LEU A 12 -11.06 5.13 26.25
C LEU A 12 -10.32 4.35 27.36
N ILE A 13 -10.52 4.70 28.65
CA ILE A 13 -9.77 4.13 29.78
C ILE A 13 -10.59 3.14 30.60
N LYS A 14 -11.86 2.86 30.30
CA LYS A 14 -12.64 1.85 31.00
C LYS A 14 -12.08 0.44 30.73
N PRO A 15 -11.60 -0.30 31.76
CA PRO A 15 -10.90 -1.56 31.55
C PRO A 15 -11.78 -2.78 31.28
N ASN A 16 -13.10 -2.68 31.28
CA ASN A 16 -13.98 -3.83 31.06
C ASN A 16 -15.28 -3.43 30.40
N SER A 17 -15.35 -3.55 29.11
CA SER A 17 -16.50 -3.99 28.30
C SER A 17 -16.42 -3.38 26.90
N CYS A 18 -15.78 -4.03 26.03
CA CYS A 18 -16.07 -4.14 24.60
C CYS A 18 -14.83 -4.70 23.90
N GLU A 19 -14.92 -5.88 23.38
CA GLU A 19 -13.86 -6.59 22.64
C GLU A 19 -13.52 -5.97 21.28
N HIS A 20 -13.71 -4.66 21.09
CA HIS A 20 -13.43 -3.96 19.85
C HIS A 20 -12.69 -2.64 20.01
N SER A 21 -11.97 -2.44 21.12
CA SER A 21 -11.11 -1.25 21.23
C SER A 21 -9.81 -1.46 20.43
N LYS A 22 -9.86 -1.09 19.15
CA LYS A 22 -8.73 -1.20 18.21
C LYS A 22 -7.61 -0.18 18.47
N VAL A 23 -7.67 0.61 19.55
CA VAL A 23 -6.72 1.68 19.86
C VAL A 23 -6.01 1.42 21.18
N LYS A 24 -4.68 1.37 21.17
CA LYS A 24 -3.84 1.38 22.39
C LYS A 24 -3.42 2.80 22.72
N VAL A 25 -3.61 3.19 23.99
CA VAL A 25 -3.16 4.47 24.52
C VAL A 25 -1.94 4.23 25.42
N ARG A 26 -0.84 4.93 25.16
CA ARG A 26 0.36 4.93 26.02
C ARG A 26 0.65 6.36 26.50
N LYS A 27 0.95 6.51 27.80
CA LYS A 27 1.56 7.73 28.31
C LYS A 27 3.00 7.83 27.80
N VAL A 28 3.37 8.95 27.20
CA VAL A 28 4.74 9.24 26.79
C VAL A 28 5.30 10.25 27.81
N ALA A 29 6.30 9.84 28.57
CA ALA A 29 7.05 10.76 29.41
C ALA A 29 8.01 11.56 28.53
N THR A 30 7.65 12.78 28.18
CA THR A 30 8.56 13.71 27.50
C THR A 30 9.23 14.55 28.58
N LYS A 31 10.54 14.32 28.78
CA LYS A 31 11.39 15.19 29.60
C LYS A 31 11.69 16.44 28.79
N MET A 32 10.85 17.45 28.89
CA MET A 32 11.16 18.81 28.44
C MET A 32 11.05 19.74 29.64
N ALA A 33 12.15 20.46 29.92
CA ALA A 33 12.20 21.52 30.88
C ALA A 33 11.21 22.62 30.47
N THR A 34 10.25 22.93 31.36
CA THR A 34 9.22 23.97 31.31
C THR A 34 7.83 23.49 30.85
N GLY A 35 7.01 23.14 31.86
CA GLY A 35 5.55 23.00 31.74
C GLY A 35 5.10 21.54 31.57
N ASP A 36 4.39 21.02 32.58
CA ASP A 36 3.81 19.67 32.63
C ASP A 36 2.67 19.48 31.59
N ALA A 37 2.98 19.45 30.32
CA ALA A 37 2.05 18.98 29.31
C ALA A 37 2.16 17.45 29.18
N GLN A 38 1.23 16.70 29.79
CA GLN A 38 1.14 15.26 29.60
C GLN A 38 0.80 14.95 28.15
N GLN A 39 1.67 14.20 27.48
CA GLN A 39 1.41 13.71 26.12
C GLN A 39 1.01 12.23 26.16
N PHE A 40 0.07 11.85 25.31
CA PHE A 40 -0.39 10.48 25.15
C PHE A 40 -0.10 10.02 23.72
N CYS A 41 0.48 8.84 23.58
CA CYS A 41 0.62 8.17 22.30
C CYS A 41 -0.60 7.28 22.06
N LEU A 42 -1.36 7.58 21.01
CA LEU A 42 -2.47 6.77 20.54
C LEU A 42 -1.99 5.88 19.42
N ARG A 43 -2.18 4.58 19.52
CA ARG A 43 -1.82 3.62 18.49
C ARG A 43 -3.05 2.82 18.07
N TRP A 44 -3.35 2.87 16.79
CA TRP A 44 -4.36 1.98 16.19
C TRP A 44 -3.75 0.58 15.99
N ASN A 45 -4.32 -0.42 16.65
CA ASN A 45 -3.91 -1.82 16.42
C ASN A 45 -4.33 -2.25 15.02
N ASP A 46 -3.53 -3.11 14.40
CA ASP A 46 -3.80 -3.65 13.06
C ASP A 46 -3.98 -2.59 11.96
N PHE A 47 -3.42 -1.37 12.17
CA PHE A 47 -3.51 -0.27 11.21
C PHE A 47 -3.12 -0.71 9.80
N GLN A 48 -1.97 -1.40 9.65
CA GLN A 48 -1.47 -1.82 8.35
C GLN A 48 -2.43 -2.80 7.66
N THR A 49 -2.89 -3.83 8.37
CA THR A 49 -3.84 -4.81 7.84
C THR A 49 -5.17 -4.17 7.45
N ASN A 50 -5.68 -3.26 8.29
CA ASN A 50 -6.91 -2.55 7.98
C ASN A 50 -6.77 -1.64 6.75
N MET A 51 -5.63 -0.95 6.60
CA MET A 51 -5.37 -0.09 5.45
C MET A 51 -5.24 -0.90 4.15
N VAL A 52 -4.49 -2.00 4.18
CA VAL A 52 -4.35 -2.91 3.03
C VAL A 52 -5.73 -3.42 2.59
N ASN A 53 -6.53 -3.94 3.49
CA ASN A 53 -7.87 -4.44 3.17
C ASN A 53 -8.78 -3.34 2.62
N SER A 54 -8.71 -2.13 3.20
CA SER A 54 -9.49 -1.00 2.72
C SER A 54 -9.13 -0.62 1.28
N PHE A 55 -7.84 -0.55 0.94
CA PHE A 55 -7.41 -0.25 -0.43
C PHE A 55 -7.77 -1.36 -1.43
N LYS A 56 -7.68 -2.63 -1.02
CA LYS A 56 -8.15 -3.77 -1.84
C LYS A 56 -9.64 -3.64 -2.17
N ASN A 57 -10.46 -3.35 -1.16
CA ASN A 57 -11.90 -3.18 -1.34
C ASN A 57 -12.21 -1.99 -2.26
N LEU A 58 -11.57 -0.83 -2.04
CA LEU A 58 -11.75 0.36 -2.88
C LEU A 58 -11.41 0.08 -4.36
N ARG A 59 -10.36 -0.74 -4.61
CA ARG A 59 -10.04 -1.16 -5.97
C ARG A 59 -11.09 -2.10 -6.54
N SER A 60 -11.54 -3.09 -5.77
CA SER A 60 -12.56 -4.06 -6.21
C SER A 60 -13.87 -3.37 -6.57
N ASP A 61 -14.28 -2.40 -5.77
CA ASP A 61 -15.49 -1.59 -6.01
C ASP A 61 -15.25 -0.47 -7.05
N GLN A 62 -14.02 -0.34 -7.59
CA GLN A 62 -13.59 0.74 -8.46
C GLN A 62 -13.82 2.13 -7.87
N SER A 63 -13.94 2.24 -6.54
CA SER A 63 -14.16 3.49 -5.83
C SER A 63 -12.90 4.33 -5.82
N PHE A 64 -13.04 5.61 -6.16
CA PHE A 64 -11.94 6.58 -6.21
C PHE A 64 -10.79 6.22 -7.16
N CYS A 65 -10.97 5.22 -8.05
CA CYS A 65 -9.99 4.94 -9.09
C CYS A 65 -9.88 6.14 -10.04
N ASP A 66 -8.65 6.58 -10.28
CA ASP A 66 -8.32 7.79 -11.04
C ASP A 66 -7.33 7.55 -12.19
N VAL A 67 -7.08 6.30 -12.52
CA VAL A 67 -6.27 5.87 -13.66
C VAL A 67 -6.81 4.58 -14.26
N THR A 68 -6.75 4.48 -15.58
CA THR A 68 -7.05 3.24 -16.32
C THR A 68 -5.77 2.74 -16.96
N ILE A 69 -5.49 1.45 -16.82
CA ILE A 69 -4.34 0.80 -17.46
C ILE A 69 -4.88 -0.21 -18.46
N ALA A 70 -4.45 -0.10 -19.70
CA ALA A 70 -4.87 -0.95 -20.79
C ALA A 70 -3.68 -1.72 -21.39
N THR A 71 -3.90 -2.98 -21.70
CA THR A 71 -2.97 -3.85 -22.42
C THR A 71 -3.71 -4.99 -23.12
N GLU A 72 -3.25 -5.44 -24.27
CA GLU A 72 -3.81 -6.57 -25.00
C GLU A 72 -5.35 -6.47 -25.23
N GLY A 73 -5.87 -5.26 -25.46
CA GLY A 73 -7.31 -5.03 -25.66
C GLY A 73 -8.16 -5.13 -24.38
N GLN A 74 -7.54 -5.37 -23.24
CA GLN A 74 -8.20 -5.38 -21.92
C GLN A 74 -7.76 -4.16 -21.10
N HIS A 75 -8.54 -3.80 -20.10
CA HIS A 75 -8.21 -2.68 -19.21
C HIS A 75 -8.63 -2.97 -17.77
N THR A 76 -7.97 -2.29 -16.87
CA THR A 76 -8.29 -2.32 -15.43
C THR A 76 -8.12 -0.92 -14.84
N LYS A 77 -8.82 -0.65 -13.74
CA LYS A 77 -8.73 0.62 -13.01
C LYS A 77 -7.85 0.48 -11.78
N ALA A 78 -7.20 1.57 -11.41
CA ALA A 78 -6.33 1.63 -10.24
C ALA A 78 -6.30 3.04 -9.64
N HIS A 79 -5.58 3.19 -8.53
CA HIS A 79 -5.34 4.47 -7.88
C HIS A 79 -3.94 4.96 -8.23
N LYS A 80 -3.82 6.16 -8.80
CA LYS A 80 -2.52 6.80 -9.12
C LYS A 80 -1.58 6.79 -7.92
N MET A 81 -2.09 7.06 -6.74
CA MET A 81 -1.32 7.10 -5.51
C MET A 81 -0.60 5.76 -5.23
N ILE A 82 -1.29 4.64 -5.39
CA ILE A 82 -0.70 3.31 -5.18
C ILE A 82 0.35 3.01 -6.25
N LEU A 83 0.06 3.30 -7.51
CA LEU A 83 1.02 3.11 -8.60
C LEU A 83 2.30 3.91 -8.36
N CYS A 84 2.17 5.19 -8.01
CA CYS A 84 3.31 6.08 -7.74
C CYS A 84 4.12 5.66 -6.50
N ALA A 85 3.46 5.17 -5.46
CA ALA A 85 4.11 4.68 -4.25
C ALA A 85 4.94 3.41 -4.52
N CYS A 86 4.43 2.51 -5.36
CA CYS A 86 5.02 1.20 -5.62
C CYS A 86 5.96 1.14 -6.83
N SER A 87 5.92 2.15 -7.73
CA SER A 87 6.71 2.13 -8.96
C SER A 87 7.20 3.51 -9.37
N PRO A 88 8.54 3.73 -9.45
CA PRO A 88 9.11 4.94 -10.01
C PRO A 88 8.74 5.15 -11.49
N TYR A 89 8.54 4.08 -12.25
CA TYR A 89 8.10 4.16 -13.64
C TYR A 89 6.74 4.85 -13.76
N PHE A 90 5.74 4.39 -13.01
CA PHE A 90 4.41 5.01 -13.00
C PHE A 90 4.44 6.42 -12.42
N LYS A 91 5.25 6.64 -11.38
CA LYS A 91 5.42 7.97 -10.79
C LYS A 91 5.89 8.97 -11.84
N ASN A 92 7.01 8.70 -12.51
CA ASN A 92 7.55 9.58 -13.53
C ASN A 92 6.59 9.81 -14.71
N LEU A 93 5.93 8.73 -15.15
CA LEU A 93 4.96 8.79 -16.25
C LEU A 93 3.78 9.71 -15.92
N LEU A 94 3.22 9.59 -14.72
CA LEU A 94 2.06 10.35 -14.28
C LEU A 94 2.40 11.80 -13.92
N GLU A 95 3.61 12.07 -13.41
CA GLU A 95 4.11 13.43 -13.17
C GLU A 95 4.33 14.21 -14.47
N GLN A 96 4.85 13.55 -15.50
CA GLN A 96 5.07 14.17 -16.81
C GLN A 96 3.79 14.37 -17.62
N ASN A 97 2.73 13.61 -17.30
CA ASN A 97 1.46 13.65 -18.02
C ASN A 97 0.30 13.92 -17.05
N PRO A 98 0.19 15.15 -16.51
CA PRO A 98 -0.86 15.48 -15.55
C PRO A 98 -2.23 15.47 -16.23
N ALA A 99 -3.02 14.47 -15.95
CA ALA A 99 -4.41 14.36 -16.36
C ALA A 99 -5.27 13.92 -15.17
N LYS A 100 -6.53 14.33 -15.15
CA LYS A 100 -7.44 13.97 -14.06
C LYS A 100 -7.69 12.45 -14.03
N HIS A 101 -7.92 11.86 -15.19
CA HIS A 101 -8.12 10.41 -15.38
C HIS A 101 -7.33 9.92 -16.59
N PRO A 102 -5.99 9.72 -16.47
CA PRO A 102 -5.19 9.24 -17.58
C PRO A 102 -5.51 7.78 -17.93
N ILE A 103 -5.32 7.45 -19.21
CA ILE A 103 -5.31 6.06 -19.69
C ILE A 103 -3.88 5.73 -20.06
N ILE A 104 -3.30 4.74 -19.40
CA ILE A 104 -1.95 4.25 -19.67
C ILE A 104 -2.07 2.99 -20.52
N ILE A 105 -1.46 3.01 -21.70
CA ILE A 105 -1.41 1.85 -22.60
C ILE A 105 -0.03 1.21 -22.45
N LEU A 106 0.00 -0.02 -21.96
CA LEU A 106 1.22 -0.80 -21.83
C LEU A 106 1.38 -1.72 -23.05
N LYS A 107 2.54 -1.68 -23.67
CA LYS A 107 2.92 -2.60 -24.75
C LYS A 107 3.70 -3.78 -24.19
N ASP A 108 3.47 -4.94 -24.77
CA ASP A 108 4.21 -6.18 -24.42
C ASP A 108 4.17 -6.51 -22.91
N VAL A 109 3.02 -6.29 -22.30
CA VAL A 109 2.72 -6.69 -20.94
C VAL A 109 1.46 -7.55 -20.96
N PRO A 110 1.54 -8.83 -20.67
CA PRO A 110 0.34 -9.68 -20.60
C PRO A 110 -0.63 -9.19 -19.54
N PHE A 111 -1.93 -9.22 -19.84
CA PHE A 111 -2.94 -8.70 -18.92
C PHE A 111 -2.95 -9.43 -17.57
N HIS A 112 -2.74 -10.75 -17.57
CA HIS A 112 -2.64 -11.51 -16.32
C HIS A 112 -1.42 -11.13 -15.47
N HIS A 113 -0.27 -10.75 -16.09
CA HIS A 113 0.86 -10.20 -15.35
C HIS A 113 0.56 -8.82 -14.78
N LEU A 114 -0.11 -7.96 -15.54
CA LEU A 114 -0.54 -6.66 -15.05
C LEU A 114 -1.46 -6.80 -13.82
N THR A 115 -2.43 -7.71 -13.90
CA THR A 115 -3.36 -7.97 -12.79
C THR A 115 -2.63 -8.47 -11.55
N ALA A 116 -1.69 -9.40 -11.71
CA ALA A 116 -0.88 -9.94 -10.61
C ALA A 116 0.06 -8.88 -10.01
N ILE A 117 0.66 -8.01 -10.82
CA ILE A 117 1.48 -6.89 -10.35
C ILE A 117 0.64 -5.89 -9.55
N LEU A 118 -0.55 -5.57 -10.01
CA LEU A 118 -1.46 -4.71 -9.24
C LEU A 118 -1.89 -5.37 -7.93
N GLU A 119 -2.15 -6.67 -7.92
CA GLU A 119 -2.42 -7.41 -6.69
C GLU A 119 -1.25 -7.29 -5.70
N PHE A 120 -0.03 -7.49 -6.16
CA PHE A 120 1.17 -7.30 -5.35
C PHE A 120 1.28 -5.87 -4.80
N MET A 121 1.03 -4.84 -5.61
CA MET A 121 1.07 -3.44 -5.17
C MET A 121 0.04 -3.12 -4.08
N TYR A 122 -1.14 -3.75 -4.11
CA TYR A 122 -2.21 -3.51 -3.14
C TYR A 122 -2.13 -4.38 -1.89
N ALA A 123 -1.60 -5.61 -2.03
CA ALA A 123 -1.59 -6.60 -0.96
C ALA A 123 -0.21 -6.82 -0.33
N GLY A 124 0.86 -6.49 -1.05
CA GLY A 124 2.24 -6.80 -0.66
C GLY A 124 2.64 -8.25 -0.96
N GLU A 125 1.72 -9.06 -1.49
CA GLU A 125 1.94 -10.46 -1.84
C GLU A 125 1.12 -10.85 -3.06
N VAL A 126 1.58 -11.85 -3.81
CA VAL A 126 0.87 -12.43 -4.95
C VAL A 126 1.31 -13.87 -5.16
N ASN A 127 0.39 -14.72 -5.58
CA ASN A 127 0.71 -16.08 -5.98
C ASN A 127 0.95 -16.14 -7.49
N VAL A 128 2.10 -16.64 -7.90
CA VAL A 128 2.49 -16.83 -9.31
C VAL A 128 2.90 -18.27 -9.52
N ALA A 129 2.39 -18.88 -10.58
CA ALA A 129 2.80 -20.24 -10.95
C ALA A 129 4.30 -20.30 -11.30
N GLN A 130 4.95 -21.41 -10.96
CA GLN A 130 6.41 -21.54 -11.11
C GLN A 130 6.87 -21.35 -12.55
N ASP A 131 6.13 -21.84 -13.51
CA ASP A 131 6.42 -21.71 -14.95
C ASP A 131 6.26 -20.26 -15.47
N GLN A 132 5.42 -19.46 -14.82
CA GLN A 132 5.17 -18.06 -15.15
C GLN A 132 6.11 -17.08 -14.44
N LEU A 133 6.77 -17.52 -13.36
CA LEU A 133 7.56 -16.66 -12.50
C LEU A 133 8.65 -15.87 -13.24
N PRO A 134 9.48 -16.46 -14.15
CA PRO A 134 10.53 -15.72 -14.86
C PRO A 134 9.96 -14.56 -15.70
N GLN A 135 8.88 -14.80 -16.41
CA GLN A 135 8.21 -13.79 -17.24
C GLN A 135 7.53 -12.71 -16.40
N PHE A 136 6.93 -13.11 -15.29
CA PHE A 136 6.32 -12.18 -14.32
C PHE A 136 7.36 -11.23 -13.74
N LEU A 137 8.50 -11.75 -13.27
CA LEU A 137 9.60 -10.93 -12.72
C LEU A 137 10.16 -9.96 -13.77
N LYS A 138 10.35 -10.42 -15.02
CA LYS A 138 10.76 -9.55 -16.11
C LYS A 138 9.77 -8.42 -16.40
N THR A 139 8.49 -8.70 -16.29
CA THR A 139 7.44 -7.68 -16.43
C THR A 139 7.47 -6.69 -15.26
N ALA A 140 7.64 -7.19 -14.03
CA ALA A 140 7.75 -6.37 -12.83
C ALA A 140 8.99 -5.46 -12.86
N GLU A 141 10.11 -5.95 -13.37
CA GLU A 141 11.34 -5.18 -13.60
C GLU A 141 11.11 -4.07 -14.65
N LYS A 142 10.48 -4.40 -15.79
CA LYS A 142 10.11 -3.43 -16.83
C LYS A 142 9.26 -2.28 -16.26
N LEU A 143 8.36 -2.59 -15.36
CA LEU A 143 7.50 -1.62 -14.69
C LEU A 143 8.13 -1.05 -13.40
N LYS A 144 9.36 -1.39 -13.08
CA LYS A 144 10.11 -0.93 -11.90
C LYS A 144 9.32 -1.05 -10.60
N VAL A 145 8.73 -2.22 -10.37
CA VAL A 145 7.93 -2.48 -9.17
C VAL A 145 8.86 -2.71 -7.98
N LYS A 146 8.76 -1.86 -6.96
CA LYS A 146 9.54 -1.98 -5.72
C LYS A 146 9.32 -3.34 -5.05
N GLY A 147 10.39 -3.95 -4.56
CA GLY A 147 10.36 -5.26 -3.94
C GLY A 147 10.42 -6.45 -4.91
N LEU A 148 10.08 -6.26 -6.19
CA LEU A 148 10.23 -7.29 -7.24
C LEU A 148 11.39 -6.97 -8.18
N ALA A 149 11.63 -5.71 -8.50
CA ALA A 149 12.73 -5.29 -9.37
C ALA A 149 14.12 -5.50 -8.73
N GLU A 150 14.20 -5.49 -7.40
CA GLU A 150 15.45 -5.68 -6.63
C GLU A 150 15.81 -7.16 -6.41
N ALA A 151 14.90 -8.09 -6.68
CA ALA A 151 15.10 -9.52 -6.42
C ALA A 151 16.10 -10.20 -7.40
N GLN A 152 16.53 -9.55 -8.47
CA GLN A 152 17.45 -10.10 -9.46
C GLN A 152 18.93 -9.76 -9.22
N GLU A 153 19.26 -8.79 -8.36
CA GLU A 153 20.65 -8.45 -8.05
C GLU A 153 21.31 -9.37 -6.99
N GLY A 154 20.54 -10.24 -6.34
CA GLY A 154 21.01 -11.14 -5.28
C GLY A 154 21.43 -12.55 -5.74
N GLY A 155 21.49 -12.83 -7.01
CA GLY A 155 21.72 -14.17 -7.57
C GLY A 155 23.07 -14.38 -8.28
N GLN A 156 24.13 -13.62 -7.93
CA GLN A 156 25.47 -13.88 -8.43
C GLN A 156 26.49 -13.74 -7.29
N GLY A 157 26.64 -14.80 -6.53
CA GLY A 157 27.62 -14.93 -5.45
C GLY A 157 28.09 -16.37 -5.34
N ASP A 158 29.25 -16.64 -5.99
CA ASP A 158 30.28 -17.61 -5.65
C ASP A 158 29.98 -19.11 -5.74
N ALA A 159 30.24 -19.62 -6.92
CA ALA A 159 30.82 -20.93 -7.05
C ALA A 159 32.31 -20.75 -7.36
N LEU A 160 33.18 -20.72 -6.35
CA LEU A 160 34.59 -20.95 -6.43
C LEU A 160 35.03 -21.71 -5.17
N GLY A 161 35.48 -22.91 -5.36
CA GLY A 161 36.15 -23.73 -4.39
C GLY A 161 36.35 -25.13 -4.90
#